data_63b839ab7353c7ab095ec538b1d362ed
#
_entry.id   63b839ab7353c7ab095ec538b1d362ed
#
_cell.length_a   1.000
_cell.length_b   1.000
_cell.length_c   1.000
_cell.angle_alpha   90.00
_cell.angle_beta   90.00
_cell.angle_gamma   90.00
#
_symmetry.space_group_name_H-M   'P 1'
#
loop_
_entity.id
_entity.type
_entity.pdbx_description
1 polymer ?
#
loop_
_entity_poly.entity_id
_entity_poly.type
_entity_poly.pdbx_seq_one_letter_code
_entity_poly.pdbx_strand_id
1 'polypeptide(L)'
;TETKTIMSSIIDGEFITSATDEFITVTNPANNTPIAHTPCATESEMEGAIASATHAFSKWKNVPVTERARVMMRYQALLKVHHDEIATLLAQETGKTFDDAKGDVWRGIEVVEQAMNAPALMMGETVENVARGVDTYSVTQPLGVCAGITPFNFPAMIPLWMFPLAIVCGNTFILKPSEQDPLTPNRLAELFLEAG
;
A
#
# COMPACT_ATOMS: atom_id res chain seq x y z
N THR A 1 -14.71 28.53 -12.62
CA THR A 1 -13.45 28.13 -11.94
C THR A 1 -13.64 26.69 -11.48
N GLU A 2 -13.13 25.74 -12.27
CA GLU A 2 -13.05 24.36 -11.85
C GLU A 2 -12.16 24.27 -10.61
N THR A 3 -12.71 23.72 -9.54
CA THR A 3 -11.96 23.50 -8.29
C THR A 3 -10.93 22.43 -8.58
N LYS A 4 -9.66 22.84 -8.68
CA LYS A 4 -8.56 21.88 -8.91
C LYS A 4 -8.44 20.98 -7.70
N THR A 5 -8.71 19.69 -7.86
CA THR A 5 -8.48 18.69 -6.82
C THR A 5 -6.97 18.45 -6.73
N ILE A 6 -6.34 19.01 -5.69
CA ILE A 6 -4.91 18.75 -5.39
C ILE A 6 -4.85 17.54 -4.48
N MET A 7 -4.02 16.57 -4.85
CA MET A 7 -3.81 15.38 -4.03
C MET A 7 -2.91 15.68 -2.84
N SER A 8 -3.22 15.03 -1.73
CA SER A 8 -2.38 15.04 -0.52
C SER A 8 -1.54 13.77 -0.45
N SER A 9 -0.34 13.88 0.10
CA SER A 9 0.41 12.72 0.56
C SER A 9 -0.16 12.22 1.90
N ILE A 10 -0.02 10.94 2.17
CA ILE A 10 -0.41 10.35 3.47
C ILE A 10 0.88 9.98 4.18
N ILE A 11 1.19 10.66 5.28
CA ILE A 11 2.39 10.43 6.09
C ILE A 11 1.98 10.40 7.56
N ASP A 12 2.39 9.39 8.29
CA ASP A 12 2.05 9.17 9.71
C ASP A 12 0.54 9.18 10.01
N GLY A 13 -0.27 8.66 9.07
CA GLY A 13 -1.72 8.66 9.16
C GLY A 13 -2.41 10.00 8.87
N GLU A 14 -1.65 11.04 8.53
CA GLU A 14 -2.16 12.38 8.27
C GLU A 14 -2.09 12.73 6.78
N PHE A 15 -3.09 13.52 6.32
CA PHE A 15 -3.11 14.06 4.96
C PHE A 15 -2.27 15.33 4.89
N ILE A 16 -1.15 15.26 4.18
CA ILE A 16 -0.17 16.36 4.08
C ILE A 16 -0.34 17.05 2.73
N THR A 17 -0.61 18.35 2.76
CA THR A 17 -0.53 19.20 1.57
C THR A 17 0.95 19.48 1.28
N SER A 18 1.41 19.15 0.08
CA SER A 18 2.78 19.40 -0.31
C SER A 18 3.10 20.90 -0.39
N ALA A 19 4.33 21.24 -0.02
CA ALA A 19 4.87 22.59 -0.14
C ALA A 19 5.45 22.90 -1.54
N THR A 20 5.32 21.96 -2.49
CA THR A 20 5.84 22.12 -3.86
C THR A 20 5.00 23.07 -4.69
N ASP A 21 5.65 23.77 -5.63
CA ASP A 21 4.99 24.50 -6.72
C ASP A 21 4.89 23.67 -8.02
N GLU A 22 5.44 22.43 -8.01
CA GLU A 22 5.44 21.54 -9.17
C GLU A 22 4.34 20.49 -9.05
N PHE A 23 3.46 20.45 -10.06
CA PHE A 23 2.32 19.52 -10.11
C PHE A 23 2.23 18.84 -11.47
N ILE A 24 1.87 17.58 -11.45
CA ILE A 24 1.53 16.78 -12.64
C ILE A 24 0.02 16.69 -12.73
N THR A 25 -0.53 17.04 -13.89
CA THR A 25 -1.99 16.93 -14.11
C THR A 25 -2.36 15.50 -14.46
N VAL A 26 -3.26 14.93 -13.67
CA VAL A 26 -3.90 13.64 -13.96
C VAL A 26 -5.11 13.89 -14.84
N THR A 27 -5.19 13.21 -15.97
CA THR A 27 -6.29 13.37 -16.94
C THR A 27 -7.02 12.06 -17.15
N ASN A 28 -8.32 12.14 -17.36
CA ASN A 28 -9.09 11.00 -17.85
C ASN A 28 -8.74 10.76 -19.34
N PRO A 29 -8.12 9.63 -19.72
CA PRO A 29 -7.65 9.40 -21.08
C PRO A 29 -8.79 9.22 -22.09
N ALA A 30 -10.01 8.96 -21.65
CA ALA A 30 -11.17 8.81 -22.54
C ALA A 30 -11.65 10.15 -23.14
N ASN A 31 -11.43 11.26 -22.43
CA ASN A 31 -11.93 12.58 -22.86
C ASN A 31 -10.93 13.73 -22.63
N ASN A 32 -9.73 13.44 -22.13
CA ASN A 32 -8.65 14.38 -21.80
C ASN A 32 -9.06 15.47 -20.76
N THR A 33 -10.08 15.21 -19.95
CA THR A 33 -10.43 16.14 -18.88
C THR A 33 -9.49 15.98 -17.70
N PRO A 34 -8.97 17.08 -17.11
CA PRO A 34 -8.23 17.02 -15.85
C PRO A 34 -9.12 16.53 -14.71
N ILE A 35 -8.65 15.55 -13.93
CA ILE A 35 -9.36 14.98 -12.77
C ILE A 35 -8.68 15.31 -11.46
N ALA A 36 -7.36 15.45 -11.45
CA ALA A 36 -6.59 15.82 -10.27
C ALA A 36 -5.24 16.44 -10.63
N HIS A 37 -4.55 16.98 -9.62
CA HIS A 37 -3.17 17.43 -9.71
C HIS A 37 -2.35 16.74 -8.63
N THR A 38 -1.32 16.01 -9.04
CA THR A 38 -0.39 15.30 -8.16
C THR A 38 0.81 16.19 -7.87
N PRO A 39 1.13 16.46 -6.60
CA PRO A 39 2.32 17.22 -6.26
C PRO A 39 3.59 16.39 -6.50
N CYS A 40 4.66 17.02 -6.99
CA CYS A 40 6.00 16.46 -6.97
C CYS A 40 6.56 16.67 -5.57
N ALA A 41 6.64 15.61 -4.77
CA ALA A 41 7.09 15.70 -3.38
C ALA A 41 8.50 16.30 -3.28
N THR A 42 8.70 17.15 -2.30
CA THR A 42 10.01 17.75 -2.01
C THR A 42 10.93 16.75 -1.30
N GLU A 43 12.24 17.01 -1.33
CA GLU A 43 13.22 16.20 -0.60
C GLU A 43 12.90 16.13 0.90
N SER A 44 12.53 17.28 1.50
CA SER A 44 12.16 17.34 2.92
C SER A 44 10.93 16.50 3.26
N GLU A 45 9.94 16.44 2.38
CA GLU A 45 8.75 15.58 2.55
C GLU A 45 9.12 14.09 2.46
N MET A 46 10.05 13.73 1.57
CA MET A 46 10.56 12.38 1.46
C MET A 46 11.36 11.99 2.71
N GLU A 47 12.23 12.85 3.21
CA GLU A 47 12.97 12.63 4.46
C GLU A 47 12.01 12.48 5.65
N GLY A 48 10.96 13.30 5.71
CA GLY A 48 9.90 13.20 6.71
C GLY A 48 9.17 11.85 6.66
N ALA A 49 8.83 11.36 5.47
CA ALA A 49 8.21 10.05 5.28
C ALA A 49 9.12 8.91 5.74
N ILE A 50 10.42 8.97 5.42
CA ILE A 50 11.42 7.98 5.86
C ILE A 50 11.57 8.00 7.38
N ALA A 51 11.63 9.18 7.98
CA ALA A 51 11.74 9.33 9.45
C ALA A 51 10.50 8.77 10.16
N SER A 52 9.29 9.07 9.66
CA SER A 52 8.03 8.53 10.17
C SER A 52 8.01 7.00 10.08
N ALA A 53 8.32 6.44 8.92
CA ALA A 53 8.36 4.99 8.70
C ALA A 53 9.38 4.30 9.62
N THR A 54 10.56 4.93 9.83
CA THR A 54 11.60 4.42 10.74
C THR A 54 11.12 4.43 12.19
N HIS A 55 10.45 5.50 12.62
CA HIS A 55 9.88 5.59 13.96
C HIS A 55 8.79 4.52 14.17
N ALA A 56 7.86 4.40 13.23
CA ALA A 56 6.79 3.42 13.27
C ALA A 56 7.32 1.98 13.31
N PHE A 57 8.38 1.66 12.56
CA PHE A 57 9.01 0.34 12.55
C PHE A 57 9.44 -0.11 13.96
N SER A 58 9.99 0.79 14.76
CA SER A 58 10.45 0.47 16.11
C SER A 58 9.36 -0.10 17.01
N LYS A 59 8.11 0.28 16.77
CA LYS A 59 6.91 -0.18 17.49
C LYS A 59 6.23 -1.36 16.77
N TRP A 60 6.00 -1.22 15.47
CA TRP A 60 5.22 -2.16 14.67
C TRP A 60 5.83 -3.56 14.62
N LYS A 61 7.15 -3.67 14.51
CA LYS A 61 7.85 -4.98 14.52
C LYS A 61 7.58 -5.81 15.77
N ASN A 62 7.20 -5.18 16.89
CA ASN A 62 6.92 -5.83 18.16
C ASN A 62 5.42 -6.16 18.34
N VAL A 63 4.54 -5.72 17.44
CA VAL A 63 3.14 -6.11 17.47
C VAL A 63 3.02 -7.58 17.08
N PRO A 64 2.28 -8.40 17.83
CA PRO A 64 2.11 -9.82 17.50
C PRO A 64 1.61 -10.02 16.06
N VAL A 65 2.17 -11.00 15.35
CA VAL A 65 1.81 -11.27 13.95
C VAL A 65 0.31 -11.52 13.75
N THR A 66 -0.35 -12.13 14.74
CA THR A 66 -1.80 -12.36 14.72
C THR A 66 -2.61 -11.07 14.79
N GLU A 67 -2.12 -10.06 15.49
CA GLU A 67 -2.75 -8.73 15.54
C GLU A 67 -2.57 -8.00 14.22
N ARG A 68 -1.36 -8.05 13.64
CA ARG A 68 -1.11 -7.52 12.29
C ARG A 68 -1.99 -8.20 11.23
N ALA A 69 -2.17 -9.52 11.32
CA ALA A 69 -3.07 -10.26 10.42
C ALA A 69 -4.53 -9.81 10.54
N ARG A 70 -5.00 -9.44 11.74
CA ARG A 70 -6.36 -8.90 11.93
C ARG A 70 -6.56 -7.55 11.25
N VAL A 71 -5.52 -6.72 11.14
CA VAL A 71 -5.58 -5.49 10.31
C VAL A 71 -5.84 -5.87 8.85
N MET A 72 -5.13 -6.86 8.32
CA MET A 72 -5.34 -7.34 6.94
C MET A 72 -6.76 -7.89 6.72
N MET A 73 -7.34 -8.57 7.72
CA MET A 73 -8.73 -9.05 7.65
C MET A 73 -9.73 -7.89 7.52
N ARG A 74 -9.57 -6.85 8.34
CA ARG A 74 -10.41 -5.65 8.25
C ARG A 74 -10.22 -4.93 6.92
N TYR A 75 -8.97 -4.81 6.48
CA TYR A 75 -8.64 -4.19 5.20
C TYR A 75 -9.27 -4.92 4.02
N GLN A 76 -9.16 -6.25 3.98
CA GLN A 76 -9.80 -7.07 2.95
C GLN A 76 -11.33 -6.86 2.92
N ALA A 77 -11.97 -6.78 4.09
CA ALA A 77 -13.40 -6.52 4.17
C ALA A 77 -13.76 -5.13 3.60
N LEU A 78 -12.98 -4.08 3.93
CA LEU A 78 -13.15 -2.74 3.38
C LEU A 78 -12.97 -2.72 1.86
N LEU A 79 -11.93 -3.36 1.35
CA LEU A 79 -11.69 -3.44 -0.10
C LEU A 79 -12.86 -4.11 -0.84
N LYS A 80 -13.46 -5.14 -0.26
CA LYS A 80 -14.66 -5.79 -0.84
C LYS A 80 -15.90 -4.88 -0.83
N VAL A 81 -16.10 -4.14 0.25
CA VAL A 81 -17.21 -3.18 0.35
C VAL A 81 -17.05 -2.05 -0.67
N HIS A 82 -15.82 -1.55 -0.86
CA HIS A 82 -15.51 -0.44 -1.76
C HIS A 82 -15.05 -0.88 -3.16
N HIS A 83 -15.22 -2.16 -3.52
CA HIS A 83 -14.70 -2.73 -4.78
C HIS A 83 -15.15 -1.95 -6.01
N ASP A 84 -16.45 -1.68 -6.13
CA ASP A 84 -17.03 -0.97 -7.28
C ASP A 84 -16.65 0.53 -7.29
N GLU A 85 -16.51 1.16 -6.12
CA GLU A 85 -16.00 2.53 -5.99
C GLU A 85 -14.55 2.62 -6.51
N ILE A 86 -13.66 1.74 -6.04
CA ILE A 86 -12.26 1.70 -6.44
C ILE A 86 -12.15 1.42 -7.95
N ALA A 87 -12.93 0.47 -8.47
CA ALA A 87 -12.94 0.13 -9.90
C ALA A 87 -13.41 1.31 -10.76
N THR A 88 -14.39 2.09 -10.30
CA THR A 88 -14.86 3.29 -10.98
C THR A 88 -13.75 4.35 -11.07
N LEU A 89 -13.08 4.60 -9.96
CA LEU A 89 -11.97 5.54 -9.87
C LEU A 89 -10.82 5.11 -10.80
N LEU A 90 -10.45 3.83 -10.75
CA LEU A 90 -9.43 3.24 -11.59
C LEU A 90 -9.77 3.36 -13.09
N ALA A 91 -11.01 3.09 -13.49
CA ALA A 91 -11.46 3.25 -14.86
C ALA A 91 -11.36 4.71 -15.34
N GLN A 92 -11.62 5.68 -14.46
CA GLN A 92 -11.51 7.10 -14.76
C GLN A 92 -10.08 7.55 -15.05
N GLU A 93 -9.10 7.07 -14.28
CA GLU A 93 -7.70 7.51 -14.46
C GLU A 93 -6.93 6.68 -15.48
N THR A 94 -7.34 5.43 -15.78
CA THR A 94 -6.63 4.55 -16.72
C THR A 94 -7.29 4.39 -18.08
N GLY A 95 -8.58 4.68 -18.17
CA GLY A 95 -9.37 4.40 -19.39
C GLY A 95 -9.72 2.93 -19.60
N LYS A 96 -9.49 2.06 -18.60
CA LYS A 96 -9.93 0.66 -18.64
C LYS A 96 -11.45 0.54 -18.63
N THR A 97 -11.96 -0.57 -19.15
CA THR A 97 -13.37 -0.92 -18.94
C THR A 97 -13.64 -1.16 -17.46
N PHE A 98 -14.88 -0.97 -17.03
CA PHE A 98 -15.25 -1.19 -15.62
C PHE A 98 -14.97 -2.64 -15.18
N ASP A 99 -15.24 -3.61 -16.05
CA ASP A 99 -14.99 -5.03 -15.75
C ASP A 99 -13.49 -5.34 -15.61
N ASP A 100 -12.63 -4.77 -16.46
CA ASP A 100 -11.18 -4.89 -16.34
C ASP A 100 -10.68 -4.22 -15.06
N ALA A 101 -11.22 -3.04 -14.72
CA ALA A 101 -10.89 -2.34 -13.49
C ALA A 101 -11.29 -3.15 -12.24
N LYS A 102 -12.47 -3.79 -12.26
CA LYS A 102 -12.88 -4.73 -11.19
C LYS A 102 -11.92 -5.90 -11.07
N GLY A 103 -11.47 -6.45 -12.19
CA GLY A 103 -10.49 -7.53 -12.23
C GLY A 103 -9.14 -7.14 -11.66
N ASP A 104 -8.70 -5.89 -11.90
CA ASP A 104 -7.48 -5.32 -11.33
C ASP A 104 -7.57 -5.29 -9.78
N VAL A 105 -8.61 -4.68 -9.24
CA VAL A 105 -8.83 -4.58 -7.80
C VAL A 105 -8.96 -5.97 -7.16
N TRP A 106 -9.70 -6.88 -7.81
CA TRP A 106 -9.91 -8.23 -7.29
C TRP A 106 -8.59 -9.01 -7.11
N ARG A 107 -7.72 -8.97 -8.12
CA ARG A 107 -6.38 -9.62 -8.03
C ARG A 107 -5.52 -9.04 -6.92
N GLY A 108 -5.69 -7.75 -6.60
CA GLY A 108 -5.07 -7.14 -5.43
C GLY A 108 -5.64 -7.69 -4.12
N ILE A 109 -6.97 -7.85 -4.03
CA ILE A 109 -7.65 -8.42 -2.86
C ILE A 109 -7.17 -9.84 -2.57
N GLU A 110 -6.98 -10.67 -3.59
CA GLU A 110 -6.46 -12.05 -3.44
C GLU A 110 -5.10 -12.09 -2.73
N VAL A 111 -4.22 -11.13 -2.99
CA VAL A 111 -2.92 -11.05 -2.29
C VAL A 111 -3.07 -10.51 -0.86
N VAL A 112 -4.02 -9.63 -0.60
CA VAL A 112 -4.35 -9.24 0.78
C VAL A 112 -4.89 -10.45 1.57
N GLU A 113 -5.67 -11.32 0.93
CA GLU A 113 -6.11 -12.60 1.52
C GLU A 113 -4.92 -13.51 1.87
N GLN A 114 -3.89 -13.56 1.00
CA GLN A 114 -2.65 -14.26 1.32
C GLN A 114 -1.91 -13.60 2.51
N ALA A 115 -1.90 -12.27 2.61
CA ALA A 115 -1.31 -11.56 3.73
C ALA A 115 -1.97 -11.89 5.08
N MET A 116 -3.27 -12.21 5.09
CA MET A 116 -3.97 -12.65 6.30
C MET A 116 -3.39 -13.95 6.89
N ASN A 117 -2.68 -14.74 6.08
CA ASN A 117 -2.02 -15.97 6.50
C ASN A 117 -0.58 -15.75 7.03
N ALA A 118 -0.21 -14.51 7.34
CA ALA A 118 1.12 -14.17 7.82
C ALA A 118 1.61 -15.00 9.04
N PRO A 119 0.76 -15.39 10.01
CA PRO A 119 1.21 -16.24 11.10
C PRO A 119 1.85 -17.55 10.63
N ALA A 120 1.33 -18.16 9.56
CA ALA A 120 1.92 -19.35 8.96
C ALA A 120 3.14 -19.04 8.08
N LEU A 121 3.08 -17.95 7.31
CA LEU A 121 4.17 -17.53 6.41
C LEU A 121 5.44 -17.13 7.18
N MET A 122 5.31 -16.66 8.42
CA MET A 122 6.45 -16.22 9.24
C MET A 122 6.99 -17.32 10.16
N MET A 123 6.50 -18.55 10.06
CA MET A 123 7.06 -19.68 10.80
C MET A 123 8.48 -19.96 10.33
N GLY A 124 9.35 -20.31 11.29
CA GLY A 124 10.69 -20.81 11.01
C GLY A 124 10.72 -22.34 10.97
N GLU A 125 11.91 -22.89 10.85
CA GLU A 125 12.21 -24.31 10.80
C GLU A 125 13.02 -24.75 12.01
N THR A 126 12.88 -26.03 12.40
CA THR A 126 13.65 -26.62 13.50
C THR A 126 14.24 -27.95 13.05
N VAL A 127 15.50 -28.23 13.38
CA VAL A 127 16.16 -29.50 13.15
C VAL A 127 16.80 -29.97 14.46
N GLU A 128 16.34 -31.12 14.97
CA GLU A 128 16.97 -31.82 16.09
C GLU A 128 18.21 -32.58 15.65
N ASN A 129 19.24 -32.60 16.51
CA ASN A 129 20.47 -33.37 16.30
C ASN A 129 21.12 -33.15 14.92
N VAL A 130 21.14 -31.89 14.44
CA VAL A 130 21.87 -31.52 13.22
C VAL A 130 23.35 -31.90 13.31
N ALA A 131 23.89 -31.93 14.53
CA ALA A 131 25.15 -32.52 14.91
C ALA A 131 24.98 -33.11 16.34
N ARG A 132 25.94 -33.91 16.80
CA ARG A 132 25.86 -34.55 18.12
C ARG A 132 25.66 -33.50 19.24
N GLY A 133 24.46 -33.49 19.85
CA GLY A 133 24.12 -32.58 20.95
C GLY A 133 23.83 -31.14 20.50
N VAL A 134 23.52 -30.93 19.21
CA VAL A 134 23.22 -29.59 18.65
C VAL A 134 21.87 -29.62 17.92
N ASP A 135 20.94 -28.79 18.37
CA ASP A 135 19.69 -28.48 17.68
C ASP A 135 19.79 -27.10 17.04
N THR A 136 19.08 -26.89 15.92
CA THR A 136 19.00 -25.60 15.24
C THR A 136 17.55 -25.19 15.01
N TYR A 137 17.32 -23.89 15.00
CA TYR A 137 16.04 -23.30 14.61
C TYR A 137 16.25 -21.99 13.86
N SER A 138 15.31 -21.63 13.00
CA SER A 138 15.27 -20.34 12.30
C SER A 138 14.10 -19.48 12.79
N VAL A 139 14.27 -18.18 12.71
CA VAL A 139 13.22 -17.19 13.03
C VAL A 139 13.12 -16.20 11.88
N THR A 140 11.91 -16.02 11.37
CA THR A 140 11.64 -15.00 10.34
C THR A 140 11.38 -13.65 11.00
N GLN A 141 12.17 -12.63 10.62
CA GLN A 141 12.10 -11.28 11.19
C GLN A 141 11.89 -10.23 10.09
N PRO A 142 11.24 -9.08 10.41
CA PRO A 142 11.09 -7.99 9.45
C PRO A 142 12.44 -7.33 9.14
N LEU A 143 12.57 -6.80 7.92
CA LEU A 143 13.77 -6.13 7.42
C LEU A 143 13.90 -4.68 7.93
N GLY A 144 12.77 -3.96 8.01
CA GLY A 144 12.77 -2.54 8.38
C GLY A 144 11.80 -1.70 7.56
N VAL A 145 12.27 -0.55 7.10
CA VAL A 145 11.54 0.32 6.18
C VAL A 145 11.68 -0.24 4.76
N CYS A 146 10.56 -0.53 4.14
CA CYS A 146 10.48 -0.97 2.75
C CYS A 146 9.91 0.16 1.89
N ALA A 147 10.21 0.15 0.61
CA ALA A 147 9.65 1.08 -0.36
C ALA A 147 9.20 0.35 -1.62
N GLY A 148 8.15 0.87 -2.27
CA GLY A 148 7.66 0.37 -3.54
C GLY A 148 7.35 1.52 -4.49
N ILE A 149 7.81 1.39 -5.74
CA ILE A 149 7.47 2.27 -6.85
C ILE A 149 6.60 1.45 -7.79
N THR A 150 5.35 1.88 -8.01
CA THR A 150 4.37 1.12 -8.77
C THR A 150 4.09 1.75 -10.14
N PRO A 151 3.84 0.92 -11.17
CA PRO A 151 3.55 1.38 -12.53
C PRO A 151 2.09 1.78 -12.70
N PHE A 152 1.79 2.37 -13.86
CA PHE A 152 0.45 2.84 -14.22
C PHE A 152 -0.49 1.75 -14.74
N ASN A 153 0.02 0.61 -15.18
CA ASN A 153 -0.81 -0.37 -15.90
C ASN A 153 -1.75 -1.19 -14.98
N PHE A 154 -1.47 -1.26 -13.67
CA PHE A 154 -2.30 -1.93 -12.66
C PHE A 154 -2.24 -1.17 -11.32
N PRO A 155 -2.92 -0.01 -11.22
CA PRO A 155 -2.74 0.89 -10.09
C PRO A 155 -3.40 0.40 -8.79
N ALA A 156 -4.24 -0.63 -8.81
CA ALA A 156 -4.74 -1.30 -7.62
C ALA A 156 -3.97 -2.58 -7.31
N MET A 157 -3.82 -3.46 -8.29
CA MET A 157 -3.22 -4.77 -8.11
C MET A 157 -1.78 -4.68 -7.59
N ILE A 158 -0.93 -3.88 -8.21
CA ILE A 158 0.50 -3.88 -7.88
C ILE A 158 0.79 -3.25 -6.51
N PRO A 159 0.20 -2.11 -6.10
CA PRO A 159 0.33 -1.65 -4.73
C PRO A 159 -0.12 -2.69 -3.69
N LEU A 160 -1.27 -3.35 -3.94
CA LEU A 160 -1.80 -4.40 -3.05
C LEU A 160 -0.93 -5.66 -3.01
N TRP A 161 -0.10 -5.89 -4.02
CA TRP A 161 0.89 -6.98 -3.99
C TRP A 161 2.10 -6.66 -3.11
N MET A 162 2.36 -5.38 -2.83
CA MET A 162 3.58 -4.93 -2.17
C MET A 162 3.37 -4.61 -0.69
N PHE A 163 2.65 -3.52 -0.37
CA PHE A 163 2.60 -3.01 1.00
C PHE A 163 1.87 -3.92 2.01
N PRO A 164 0.77 -4.62 1.68
CA PRO A 164 0.10 -5.45 2.67
C PRO A 164 0.99 -6.60 3.18
N LEU A 165 1.67 -7.30 2.28
CA LEU A 165 2.60 -8.37 2.66
C LEU A 165 3.79 -7.85 3.44
N ALA A 166 4.37 -6.71 3.03
CA ALA A 166 5.49 -6.11 3.77
C ALA A 166 5.08 -5.71 5.19
N ILE A 167 3.92 -5.04 5.34
CA ILE A 167 3.45 -4.51 6.63
C ILE A 167 3.03 -5.66 7.56
N VAL A 168 2.32 -6.67 7.08
CA VAL A 168 1.89 -7.79 7.93
C VAL A 168 3.09 -8.60 8.45
N CYS A 169 4.18 -8.65 7.69
CA CYS A 169 5.44 -9.27 8.13
C CYS A 169 6.20 -8.43 9.16
N GLY A 170 5.72 -7.24 9.51
CA GLY A 170 6.30 -6.38 10.56
C GLY A 170 7.17 -5.25 10.03
N ASN A 171 7.25 -5.06 8.73
CA ASN A 171 7.93 -3.92 8.11
C ASN A 171 7.03 -2.67 8.12
N THR A 172 7.62 -1.50 7.90
CA THR A 172 6.92 -0.30 7.46
C THR A 172 7.13 -0.09 5.97
N PHE A 173 6.28 0.70 5.32
CA PHE A 173 6.29 0.77 3.86
C PHE A 173 6.05 2.21 3.37
N ILE A 174 6.83 2.63 2.38
CA ILE A 174 6.66 3.87 1.65
C ILE A 174 6.23 3.51 0.23
N LEU A 175 5.03 3.91 -0.16
CA LEU A 175 4.50 3.70 -1.50
C LEU A 175 4.62 4.97 -2.34
N LYS A 176 5.31 4.88 -3.48
CA LYS A 176 5.30 5.90 -4.53
C LYS A 176 4.47 5.35 -5.70
N PRO A 177 3.20 5.77 -5.84
CA PRO A 177 2.37 5.37 -6.99
C PRO A 177 2.84 6.03 -8.29
N SER A 178 2.30 5.54 -9.42
CA SER A 178 2.48 6.24 -10.68
C SER A 178 1.87 7.64 -10.63
N GLU A 179 2.54 8.60 -11.21
CA GLU A 179 2.04 9.98 -11.36
C GLU A 179 0.88 10.09 -12.35
N GLN A 180 0.66 9.08 -13.18
CA GLN A 180 -0.43 9.06 -14.18
C GLN A 180 -1.78 8.68 -13.57
N ASP A 181 -1.78 7.83 -12.53
CA ASP A 181 -2.99 7.29 -11.92
C ASP A 181 -2.86 7.09 -10.38
N PRO A 182 -2.56 8.16 -9.65
CA PRO A 182 -2.29 8.11 -8.22
C PRO A 182 -3.56 8.06 -7.35
N LEU A 183 -4.74 8.35 -7.89
CA LEU A 183 -5.99 8.41 -7.13
C LEU A 183 -6.37 7.04 -6.56
N THR A 184 -6.28 6.00 -7.37
CA THR A 184 -6.56 4.62 -6.94
C THR A 184 -5.64 4.17 -5.80
N PRO A 185 -4.30 4.24 -5.89
CA PRO A 185 -3.41 3.88 -4.79
C PRO A 185 -3.64 4.73 -3.52
N ASN A 186 -3.94 6.02 -3.65
CA ASN A 186 -4.30 6.86 -2.50
C ASN A 186 -5.57 6.37 -1.82
N ARG A 187 -6.61 6.03 -2.57
CA ARG A 187 -7.84 5.48 -2.00
C ARG A 187 -7.58 4.14 -1.28
N LEU A 188 -6.71 3.31 -1.83
CA LEU A 188 -6.29 2.07 -1.16
C LEU A 188 -5.59 2.35 0.18
N ALA A 189 -4.75 3.39 0.25
CA ALA A 189 -4.07 3.79 1.48
C ALA A 189 -5.05 4.38 2.51
N GLU A 190 -6.04 5.17 2.09
CA GLU A 190 -7.12 5.67 2.97
C GLU A 190 -7.88 4.52 3.62
N LEU A 191 -8.31 3.53 2.84
CA LEU A 191 -8.99 2.35 3.36
C LEU A 191 -8.09 1.52 4.30
N PHE A 192 -6.78 1.56 4.08
CA PHE A 192 -5.82 0.92 4.97
C PHE A 192 -5.74 1.62 6.33
N LEU A 193 -5.80 2.96 6.36
CA LEU A 193 -5.91 3.72 7.61
C LEU A 193 -7.20 3.39 8.36
N GLU A 194 -8.33 3.23 7.65
CA GLU A 194 -9.59 2.84 8.25
C GLU A 194 -9.55 1.43 8.89
N ALA A 195 -8.70 0.55 8.36
CA ALA A 195 -8.52 -0.80 8.88
C ALA A 195 -7.75 -0.85 10.22
N GLY A 196 -7.03 0.22 10.59
CA GLY A 196 -6.34 0.42 11.87
C GLY A 196 -4.88 0.05 11.90
#